data_6fdca07ad8bd39c438205479c25b0c87
#
_entry.id   6fdca07ad8bd39c438205479c25b0c87
#
_cell.length_a   1.000
_cell.length_b   1.000
_cell.length_c   1.000
_cell.angle_alpha   90.00
_cell.angle_beta   90.00
_cell.angle_gamma   90.00
#
_symmetry.space_group_name_H-M   'P 1'
#
loop_
_entity.id
_entity.type
_entity.pdbx_description
1 polymer ?
#
loop_
_entity_poly.entity_id
_entity_poly.type
_entity_poly.pdbx_seq_one_letter_code
_entity_poly.pdbx_strand_id
1 'polypeptide(L)'
;DCPGLCEIGKSSFRASENLYPQPFGTITAGADKEYPVDFSHLNIMGTAVGAVGIEADSEKAIFENANTETRLGKDKGIKLRLPLMIPGLGSTNVAKTHWDGLAIGSAISGTGLTIGENVGGMDVNTKLENGKITHCPDIEYRVKTYQDWQKDGYGIIVMQENVEDSRLGVLEYGINKLGVQAVEMKWGQGAKDIGGEVKINNLEKARLLRDRGYIV
;
A
#
# COMPACT_ATOMS: atom_id res chain seq x y z
N ASP A 1 -20.81 -9.17 1.99
CA ASP A 1 -21.75 -8.39 1.16
C ASP A 1 -21.66 -6.91 1.50
N CYS A 2 -21.24 -6.09 0.54
CA CYS A 2 -21.26 -4.65 0.69
C CYS A 2 -22.70 -4.15 0.55
N PRO A 3 -23.26 -3.40 1.50
CA PRO A 3 -24.63 -2.89 1.40
C PRO A 3 -24.82 -1.80 0.34
N GLY A 4 -23.76 -1.40 -0.34
CA GLY A 4 -23.81 -0.39 -1.39
C GLY A 4 -24.12 1.03 -0.91
N LEU A 5 -23.88 1.32 0.35
CA LEU A 5 -24.21 2.62 0.94
C LEU A 5 -23.15 3.69 0.69
N CYS A 6 -21.88 3.30 0.49
CA CYS A 6 -20.82 4.23 0.11
C CYS A 6 -20.66 4.30 -1.41
N GLU A 7 -19.90 5.28 -1.91
CA GLU A 7 -19.66 5.43 -3.34
C GLU A 7 -18.95 4.23 -3.97
N ILE A 8 -18.00 3.65 -3.25
CA ILE A 8 -17.31 2.43 -3.68
C ILE A 8 -18.27 1.26 -3.77
N GLY A 9 -19.12 1.07 -2.76
CA GLY A 9 -20.13 0.03 -2.77
C GLY A 9 -21.16 0.24 -3.88
N LYS A 10 -21.56 1.47 -4.16
CA LYS A 10 -22.44 1.80 -5.28
C LYS A 10 -21.80 1.45 -6.62
N SER A 11 -20.53 1.82 -6.81
CA SER A 11 -19.77 1.48 -8.01
C SER A 11 -19.64 -0.01 -8.21
N SER A 12 -19.28 -0.75 -7.15
CA SER A 12 -19.07 -2.20 -7.25
C SER A 12 -20.33 -3.00 -7.45
N PHE A 13 -21.44 -2.58 -6.82
CA PHE A 13 -22.69 -3.34 -6.77
C PHE A 13 -23.68 -2.99 -7.85
N ARG A 14 -23.67 -1.75 -8.29
CA ARG A 14 -24.73 -1.20 -9.15
C ARG A 14 -24.21 -0.59 -10.43
N ALA A 15 -22.93 -0.79 -10.71
CA ALA A 15 -22.30 -0.20 -11.88
C ALA A 15 -23.07 -0.47 -13.15
N SER A 16 -23.48 -1.72 -13.37
CA SER A 16 -24.21 -2.11 -14.57
C SER A 16 -25.67 -1.64 -14.61
N GLU A 17 -26.29 -1.42 -13.44
CA GLU A 17 -27.72 -1.15 -13.37
C GLU A 17 -28.05 0.32 -13.13
N ASN A 18 -27.33 0.96 -12.23
CA ASN A 18 -27.66 2.29 -11.76
C ASN A 18 -26.60 3.35 -12.03
N LEU A 19 -25.31 2.96 -12.01
CA LEU A 19 -24.20 3.89 -12.17
C LEU A 19 -23.71 3.98 -13.61
N TYR A 20 -23.97 2.94 -14.41
CA TYR A 20 -23.70 2.91 -15.85
C TYR A 20 -24.99 2.71 -16.66
N PRO A 21 -25.94 3.64 -16.57
CA PRO A 21 -27.20 3.46 -17.27
C PRO A 21 -27.00 3.36 -18.79
N GLN A 22 -26.14 4.18 -19.36
CA GLN A 22 -25.77 4.19 -20.79
C GLN A 22 -24.77 5.33 -21.08
N PRO A 23 -23.81 5.14 -21.97
CA PRO A 23 -23.38 3.86 -22.51
C PRO A 23 -22.63 3.02 -21.47
N PHE A 24 -22.72 1.72 -21.60
CA PHE A 24 -21.97 0.79 -20.75
C PHE A 24 -20.47 1.07 -20.83
N GLY A 25 -19.82 1.06 -19.69
CA GLY A 25 -18.37 1.34 -19.57
C GLY A 25 -18.01 2.77 -19.21
N THR A 26 -18.99 3.65 -18.97
CA THR A 26 -18.70 4.97 -18.40
C THR A 26 -18.21 4.82 -16.95
N ILE A 27 -17.05 5.41 -16.65
CA ILE A 27 -16.49 5.38 -15.31
C ILE A 27 -17.35 6.23 -14.39
N THR A 28 -17.83 5.64 -13.30
CA THR A 28 -18.65 6.32 -12.28
C THR A 28 -18.02 6.29 -10.89
N ALA A 29 -16.78 5.81 -10.79
CA ALA A 29 -15.99 5.87 -9.58
C ALA A 29 -15.69 7.32 -9.17
N GLY A 30 -15.15 7.51 -7.97
CA GLY A 30 -14.82 8.83 -7.46
C GLY A 30 -13.96 9.69 -8.39
N ALA A 31 -13.16 9.06 -9.26
CA ALA A 31 -12.36 9.75 -10.26
C ALA A 31 -13.16 10.48 -11.35
N ASP A 32 -14.42 10.10 -11.56
CA ASP A 32 -15.33 10.71 -12.56
C ASP A 32 -16.17 11.84 -11.98
N LYS A 33 -15.94 12.22 -10.75
CA LYS A 33 -16.68 13.32 -10.11
C LYS A 33 -15.93 14.62 -10.21
N GLU A 34 -16.65 15.67 -10.52
CA GLU A 34 -16.15 17.04 -10.38
C GLU A 34 -16.21 17.43 -8.91
N TYR A 35 -15.04 17.72 -8.36
CA TYR A 35 -14.92 18.26 -7.02
C TYR A 35 -14.59 19.77 -7.10
N PRO A 36 -15.12 20.58 -6.19
CA PRO A 36 -14.82 22.02 -6.18
C PRO A 36 -13.33 22.28 -5.93
N VAL A 37 -12.66 21.38 -5.23
CA VAL A 37 -11.21 21.41 -5.00
C VAL A 37 -10.69 19.98 -4.96
N ASP A 38 -9.64 19.69 -5.72
CA ASP A 38 -8.91 18.44 -5.70
C ASP A 38 -7.39 18.68 -5.85
N PHE A 39 -6.60 17.64 -5.95
CA PHE A 39 -5.15 17.78 -6.09
C PHE A 39 -4.71 18.50 -7.36
N SER A 40 -5.54 18.59 -8.40
CA SER A 40 -5.21 19.34 -9.61
C SER A 40 -5.14 20.87 -9.38
N HIS A 41 -5.78 21.34 -8.31
CA HIS A 41 -5.75 22.75 -7.90
C HIS A 41 -4.52 23.09 -7.05
N LEU A 42 -3.75 22.09 -6.64
CA LEU A 42 -2.54 22.27 -5.87
C LEU A 42 -1.34 22.33 -6.80
N ASN A 43 -0.48 23.31 -6.59
CA ASN A 43 0.75 23.44 -7.35
C ASN A 43 1.92 23.73 -6.41
N ILE A 44 3.06 23.14 -6.71
CA ILE A 44 4.31 23.43 -6.02
C ILE A 44 5.05 24.48 -6.87
N MET A 45 5.02 25.71 -6.40
CA MET A 45 5.76 26.80 -7.04
C MET A 45 7.23 26.70 -6.65
N GLY A 46 8.07 26.62 -7.64
CA GLY A 46 9.52 26.55 -7.44
C GLY A 46 10.28 27.14 -8.62
N THR A 47 11.51 27.50 -8.41
CA THR A 47 12.42 27.91 -9.46
C THR A 47 13.27 26.72 -9.87
N ALA A 48 13.23 26.36 -11.14
CA ALA A 48 14.16 25.37 -11.69
C ALA A 48 15.53 26.05 -11.83
N VAL A 49 16.41 25.80 -10.89
CA VAL A 49 17.78 26.30 -10.94
C VAL A 49 18.48 25.68 -12.15
N GLY A 50 19.15 26.49 -12.96
CA GLY A 50 19.76 26.05 -14.21
C GLY A 50 18.84 26.13 -15.44
N ALA A 51 17.53 26.30 -15.26
CA ALA A 51 16.58 26.44 -16.37
C ALA A 51 16.54 27.85 -16.97
N VAL A 52 17.04 28.85 -16.29
CA VAL A 52 17.01 30.25 -16.71
C VAL A 52 18.44 30.73 -16.97
N GLY A 53 19.03 30.29 -18.08
CA GLY A 53 20.23 30.89 -18.65
C GLY A 53 21.42 31.04 -17.71
N ILE A 54 21.52 30.21 -16.70
CA ILE A 54 22.58 30.39 -15.71
C ILE A 54 23.90 29.86 -16.22
N GLU A 55 23.90 28.71 -16.87
CA GLU A 55 25.10 28.12 -17.44
C GLU A 55 24.75 27.05 -18.47
N ALA A 56 25.29 27.17 -19.65
CA ALA A 56 25.11 26.17 -20.71
C ALA A 56 26.11 25.00 -20.58
N ASP A 57 27.14 25.16 -19.75
CA ASP A 57 28.13 24.14 -19.48
C ASP A 57 27.60 23.13 -18.45
N SER A 58 27.37 21.90 -18.90
CA SER A 58 26.86 20.83 -18.05
C SER A 58 27.79 20.51 -16.87
N GLU A 59 29.07 20.73 -16.97
CA GLU A 59 30.04 20.52 -15.90
C GLU A 59 29.91 21.55 -14.76
N LYS A 60 29.36 22.72 -15.09
CA LYS A 60 29.11 23.79 -14.12
C LYS A 60 27.67 23.81 -13.59
N ALA A 61 26.77 23.14 -14.27
CA ALA A 61 25.36 22.97 -13.84
C ALA A 61 25.15 21.82 -12.87
N ILE A 62 26.20 21.37 -12.20
CA ILE A 62 26.10 20.26 -11.23
C ILE A 62 25.42 20.76 -9.95
N PHE A 63 24.32 20.13 -9.59
CA PHE A 63 23.67 20.33 -8.31
C PHE A 63 24.40 19.51 -7.24
N GLU A 64 25.47 20.08 -6.71
CA GLU A 64 26.19 19.49 -5.60
C GLU A 64 25.36 19.58 -4.30
N ASN A 65 25.37 18.52 -3.52
CA ASN A 65 24.82 18.51 -2.17
C ASN A 65 23.31 18.79 -2.04
N ALA A 66 22.51 18.32 -3.00
CA ALA A 66 21.07 18.31 -2.78
C ALA A 66 20.71 17.44 -1.57
N ASN A 67 20.27 18.05 -0.48
CA ASN A 67 19.80 17.31 0.67
C ASN A 67 18.37 16.81 0.38
N THR A 68 18.24 15.50 0.22
CA THR A 68 16.96 14.83 -0.02
C THR A 68 16.34 14.25 1.26
N GLU A 69 16.99 14.43 2.40
CA GLU A 69 16.47 13.94 3.68
C GLU A 69 15.12 14.58 3.98
N THR A 70 14.15 13.74 4.30
CA THR A 70 12.77 14.15 4.59
C THR A 70 12.31 13.52 5.89
N ARG A 71 11.43 14.20 6.60
CA ARG A 71 10.75 13.68 7.78
C ARG A 71 9.24 13.62 7.55
N LEU A 72 8.65 12.47 7.83
CA LEU A 72 7.20 12.29 7.88
C LEU A 72 6.75 12.32 9.33
N GLY A 73 5.76 13.15 9.63
CA GLY A 73 5.26 13.35 10.99
C GLY A 73 5.99 14.46 11.75
N LYS A 74 5.41 14.88 12.87
CA LYS A 74 5.86 16.03 13.63
C LYS A 74 7.06 15.68 14.54
N ASP A 75 6.87 15.42 15.79
CA ASP A 75 7.96 15.43 16.77
C ASP A 75 8.94 14.24 16.69
N LYS A 76 8.43 13.03 16.44
CA LYS A 76 9.22 11.79 16.29
C LYS A 76 9.15 11.25 14.86
N GLY A 77 9.10 12.16 13.90
CA GLY A 77 8.86 11.80 12.51
C GLY A 77 9.84 10.77 11.97
N ILE A 78 9.31 9.95 11.07
CA ILE A 78 10.06 8.96 10.31
C ILE A 78 11.07 9.68 9.42
N LYS A 79 12.32 9.29 9.50
CA LYS A 79 13.37 9.83 8.63
C LYS A 79 13.48 9.01 7.36
N LEU A 80 13.48 9.68 6.23
CA LEU A 80 13.76 9.08 4.92
C LEU A 80 14.99 9.75 4.32
N ARG A 81 15.92 8.97 3.74
CA ARG A 81 17.03 9.53 2.96
C ARG A 81 16.56 10.12 1.65
N LEU A 82 15.56 9.49 1.07
CA LEU A 82 14.86 9.93 -0.13
C LEU A 82 13.36 9.97 0.18
N PRO A 83 12.62 10.99 -0.27
CA PRO A 83 11.18 11.11 -0.05
C PRO A 83 10.39 10.13 -0.93
N LEU A 84 10.70 8.85 -0.82
CA LEU A 84 10.11 7.77 -1.60
C LEU A 84 9.45 6.75 -0.69
N MET A 85 8.26 6.33 -1.09
CA MET A 85 7.49 5.26 -0.46
C MET A 85 7.12 4.24 -1.54
N ILE A 86 7.51 3.00 -1.36
CA ILE A 86 7.06 1.90 -2.23
C ILE A 86 5.70 1.44 -1.72
N PRO A 87 4.65 1.53 -2.54
CA PRO A 87 3.30 1.16 -2.13
C PRO A 87 3.14 -0.34 -1.94
N GLY A 88 2.10 -0.73 -1.23
CA GLY A 88 1.72 -2.12 -1.07
C GLY A 88 1.33 -2.76 -2.40
N LEU A 89 1.88 -3.94 -2.69
CA LEU A 89 1.50 -4.73 -3.84
C LEU A 89 0.37 -5.69 -3.44
N GLY A 90 -0.81 -5.52 -4.06
CA GLY A 90 -1.98 -6.36 -3.79
C GLY A 90 -1.82 -7.81 -4.26
N SER A 91 -0.95 -8.06 -5.25
CA SER A 91 -0.59 -9.41 -5.67
C SER A 91 0.43 -10.03 -4.72
N THR A 92 -0.03 -10.85 -3.78
CA THR A 92 0.82 -11.46 -2.76
C THR A 92 1.94 -12.32 -3.34
N ASN A 93 1.69 -13.03 -4.44
CA ASN A 93 2.70 -13.87 -5.10
C ASN A 93 3.79 -13.05 -5.78
N VAL A 94 3.43 -11.98 -6.49
CA VAL A 94 4.40 -11.08 -7.14
C VAL A 94 5.26 -10.41 -6.07
N ALA A 95 4.63 -9.88 -5.03
CA ALA A 95 5.33 -9.28 -3.91
C ALA A 95 6.29 -10.27 -3.24
N LYS A 96 5.87 -11.53 -3.04
CA LYS A 96 6.70 -12.58 -2.44
C LYS A 96 7.93 -12.90 -3.28
N THR A 97 7.77 -13.02 -4.59
CA THR A 97 8.86 -13.33 -5.52
C THR A 97 9.95 -12.25 -5.52
N HIS A 98 9.56 -10.98 -5.37
CA HIS A 98 10.49 -9.86 -5.45
C HIS A 98 10.81 -9.23 -4.07
N TRP A 99 10.36 -9.86 -2.99
CA TRP A 99 10.39 -9.24 -1.67
C TRP A 99 11.79 -8.87 -1.20
N ASP A 100 12.76 -9.72 -1.38
CA ASP A 100 14.13 -9.46 -0.93
C ASP A 100 14.72 -8.22 -1.63
N GLY A 101 14.54 -8.12 -2.93
CA GLY A 101 14.98 -6.95 -3.69
C GLY A 101 14.30 -5.66 -3.22
N LEU A 102 13.00 -5.71 -3.00
CA LEU A 102 12.22 -4.56 -2.53
C LEU A 102 12.60 -4.19 -1.08
N ALA A 103 12.65 -5.16 -0.18
CA ALA A 103 12.87 -4.91 1.24
C ALA A 103 14.32 -4.47 1.52
N ILE A 104 15.29 -5.20 1.00
CA ILE A 104 16.71 -4.88 1.19
C ILE A 104 17.06 -3.56 0.50
N GLY A 105 16.61 -3.39 -0.75
CA GLY A 105 16.84 -2.15 -1.50
C GLY A 105 16.26 -0.93 -0.80
N SER A 106 15.01 -1.01 -0.34
CA SER A 106 14.37 0.09 0.41
C SER A 106 15.06 0.37 1.74
N ALA A 107 15.40 -0.68 2.49
CA ALA A 107 16.04 -0.54 3.79
C ALA A 107 17.41 0.13 3.69
N ILE A 108 18.25 -0.30 2.73
CA ILE A 108 19.58 0.29 2.47
C ILE A 108 19.46 1.73 1.98
N SER A 109 18.52 2.00 1.09
CA SER A 109 18.26 3.34 0.55
C SER A 109 17.64 4.29 1.57
N GLY A 110 17.17 3.78 2.71
CA GLY A 110 16.47 4.58 3.72
C GLY A 110 15.14 5.14 3.24
N THR A 111 14.42 4.39 2.40
CA THR A 111 13.09 4.72 1.88
C THR A 111 12.01 3.91 2.60
N GLY A 112 10.74 4.27 2.41
CA GLY A 112 9.62 3.50 2.96
C GLY A 112 9.19 2.35 2.05
N LEU A 113 8.74 1.26 2.65
CA LEU A 113 8.17 0.11 1.95
C LEU A 113 6.89 -0.36 2.64
N THR A 114 5.84 -0.59 1.87
CA THR A 114 4.57 -1.10 2.40
C THR A 114 4.39 -2.58 2.08
N ILE A 115 4.11 -3.37 3.11
CA ILE A 115 3.58 -4.73 2.96
C ILE A 115 2.11 -4.59 2.58
N GLY A 116 1.74 -5.01 1.38
CA GLY A 116 0.36 -4.93 0.90
C GLY A 116 -0.60 -5.84 1.67
N GLU A 117 -1.87 -5.64 1.43
CA GLU A 117 -2.97 -6.38 2.05
C GLU A 117 -3.00 -7.87 1.63
N ASN A 118 -3.78 -8.64 2.36
CA ASN A 118 -4.08 -10.07 2.14
C ASN A 118 -2.94 -11.04 2.45
N VAL A 119 -1.74 -10.59 2.81
CA VAL A 119 -0.61 -11.49 3.07
C VAL A 119 -0.94 -12.48 4.18
N GLY A 120 -1.48 -11.99 5.29
CA GLY A 120 -1.84 -12.82 6.45
C GLY A 120 -2.92 -13.84 6.14
N GLY A 121 -3.96 -13.43 5.44
CA GLY A 121 -5.06 -14.32 5.05
C GLY A 121 -4.68 -15.32 3.97
N MET A 122 -3.79 -14.96 3.07
CA MET A 122 -3.38 -15.78 1.92
C MET A 122 -2.27 -16.79 2.24
N ASP A 123 -1.48 -16.59 3.29
CA ASP A 123 -0.46 -17.54 3.68
C ASP A 123 -1.10 -18.77 4.33
N VAL A 124 -0.89 -19.94 3.70
CA VAL A 124 -1.44 -21.22 4.15
C VAL A 124 -0.92 -21.65 5.53
N ASN A 125 0.24 -21.15 5.92
CA ASN A 125 0.89 -21.48 7.19
C ASN A 125 0.46 -20.54 8.33
N THR A 126 -0.40 -19.55 8.06
CA THR A 126 -0.94 -18.68 9.10
C THR A 126 -1.75 -19.47 10.12
N LYS A 127 -1.42 -19.29 11.39
CA LYS A 127 -2.16 -19.85 12.52
C LYS A 127 -3.11 -18.83 13.09
N LEU A 128 -4.31 -19.27 13.36
CA LEU A 128 -5.38 -18.47 13.95
C LEU A 128 -5.81 -19.05 15.29
N GLU A 129 -6.04 -18.18 16.26
CA GLU A 129 -6.69 -18.50 17.52
C GLU A 129 -7.84 -17.51 17.73
N ASN A 130 -9.03 -18.02 17.99
CA ASN A 130 -10.23 -17.20 18.11
C ASN A 130 -10.45 -16.24 16.92
N GLY A 131 -10.11 -16.70 15.70
CA GLY A 131 -10.25 -15.92 14.48
C GLY A 131 -9.17 -14.85 14.26
N LYS A 132 -8.17 -14.73 15.13
CA LYS A 132 -7.09 -13.78 15.02
C LYS A 132 -5.75 -14.45 14.75
N ILE A 133 -4.88 -13.77 14.01
CA ILE A 133 -3.54 -14.24 13.69
C ILE A 133 -2.68 -14.30 14.95
N THR A 134 -2.07 -15.46 15.18
CA THR A 134 -1.08 -15.66 16.23
C THR A 134 0.32 -15.94 15.71
N HIS A 135 0.40 -16.40 14.44
CA HIS A 135 1.67 -16.66 13.75
C HIS A 135 1.43 -16.62 12.24
N CYS A 136 2.27 -15.86 11.52
CA CYS A 136 2.22 -15.75 10.07
C CYS A 136 3.64 -15.66 9.50
N PRO A 137 4.21 -16.79 9.04
CA PRO A 137 5.60 -16.83 8.55
C PRO A 137 5.90 -15.85 7.43
N ASP A 138 4.97 -15.63 6.51
CA ASP A 138 5.18 -14.71 5.39
C ASP A 138 5.27 -13.24 5.86
N ILE A 139 4.38 -12.81 6.77
CA ILE A 139 4.45 -11.46 7.34
C ILE A 139 5.73 -11.29 8.17
N GLU A 140 6.06 -12.27 9.01
CA GLU A 140 7.26 -12.24 9.85
C GLU A 140 8.53 -12.11 9.00
N TYR A 141 8.63 -12.92 7.95
CA TYR A 141 9.73 -12.85 7.00
C TYR A 141 9.84 -11.47 6.34
N ARG A 142 8.71 -10.92 5.91
CA ARG A 142 8.69 -9.62 5.24
C ARG A 142 9.15 -8.48 6.15
N VAL A 143 8.64 -8.44 7.35
CA VAL A 143 9.02 -7.41 8.34
C VAL A 143 10.49 -7.56 8.70
N LYS A 144 10.91 -8.78 9.04
CA LYS A 144 12.28 -9.06 9.44
C LYS A 144 13.30 -8.73 8.35
N THR A 145 13.04 -9.12 7.11
CA THR A 145 13.94 -8.81 6.00
C THR A 145 14.22 -7.32 5.88
N TYR A 146 13.20 -6.47 6.01
CA TYR A 146 13.40 -5.03 6.00
C TYR A 146 14.19 -4.54 7.23
N GLN A 147 13.80 -4.97 8.43
CA GLN A 147 14.40 -4.53 9.68
C GLN A 147 15.89 -4.92 9.81
N ASP A 148 16.26 -6.11 9.36
CA ASP A 148 17.63 -6.61 9.39
C ASP A 148 18.60 -5.77 8.53
N TRP A 149 18.09 -5.08 7.52
CA TRP A 149 18.87 -4.25 6.60
C TRP A 149 18.70 -2.74 6.81
N GLN A 150 17.78 -2.35 7.68
CA GLN A 150 17.59 -0.94 8.03
C GLN A 150 18.80 -0.37 8.74
N LYS A 151 19.26 0.81 8.33
CA LYS A 151 20.47 1.45 8.87
C LYS A 151 20.19 2.87 9.33
N ASP A 152 20.91 3.30 10.36
CA ASP A 152 20.98 4.67 10.84
C ASP A 152 19.61 5.29 11.20
N GLY A 153 18.59 4.46 11.40
CA GLY A 153 17.23 4.90 11.72
C GLY A 153 16.50 5.58 10.56
N TYR A 154 16.96 5.37 9.32
CA TYR A 154 16.24 5.81 8.13
C TYR A 154 15.34 4.72 7.57
N GLY A 155 14.29 5.17 6.88
CA GLY A 155 13.31 4.29 6.25
C GLY A 155 12.27 3.77 7.24
N ILE A 156 11.24 3.14 6.70
CA ILE A 156 10.18 2.52 7.49
C ILE A 156 9.50 1.38 6.73
N ILE A 157 9.20 0.32 7.46
CA ILE A 157 8.28 -0.70 6.98
C ILE A 157 6.87 -0.36 7.44
N VAL A 158 5.93 -0.33 6.50
CA VAL A 158 4.51 -0.06 6.72
C VAL A 158 3.73 -1.35 6.50
N MET A 159 2.78 -1.63 7.36
CA MET A 159 1.85 -2.75 7.16
C MET A 159 0.48 -2.23 6.76
N GLN A 160 0.01 -2.69 5.61
CA GLN A 160 -1.30 -2.33 5.07
C GLN A 160 -2.31 -3.43 5.38
N GLU A 161 -3.55 -3.04 5.68
CA GLU A 161 -4.67 -3.97 5.81
C GLU A 161 -5.89 -3.51 5.02
N ASN A 162 -6.68 -4.47 4.61
CA ASN A 162 -8.04 -4.28 4.15
C ASN A 162 -9.04 -4.80 5.20
N VAL A 163 -10.32 -4.88 4.84
CA VAL A 163 -11.39 -5.31 5.77
C VAL A 163 -11.19 -6.76 6.26
N GLU A 164 -10.75 -7.64 5.38
CA GLU A 164 -10.50 -9.05 5.73
C GLU A 164 -9.31 -9.17 6.68
N ASP A 165 -8.25 -8.45 6.42
CA ASP A 165 -7.08 -8.40 7.31
C ASP A 165 -7.42 -7.83 8.69
N SER A 166 -8.28 -6.81 8.75
CA SER A 166 -8.80 -6.25 10.00
C SER A 166 -9.55 -7.30 10.84
N ARG A 167 -10.36 -8.13 10.19
CA ARG A 167 -11.05 -9.25 10.88
C ARG A 167 -10.06 -10.25 11.45
N LEU A 168 -8.99 -10.51 10.72
CA LEU A 168 -7.93 -11.43 11.15
C LEU A 168 -6.96 -10.82 12.18
N GLY A 169 -7.03 -9.51 12.43
CA GLY A 169 -6.14 -8.82 13.37
C GLY A 169 -4.71 -8.68 12.87
N VAL A 170 -4.54 -8.42 11.58
CA VAL A 170 -3.23 -8.31 10.93
C VAL A 170 -2.42 -7.16 11.52
N LEU A 171 -3.01 -5.98 11.68
CA LEU A 171 -2.30 -4.82 12.25
C LEU A 171 -1.95 -5.03 13.72
N GLU A 172 -2.89 -5.58 14.51
CA GLU A 172 -2.62 -5.89 15.93
C GLU A 172 -1.44 -6.85 16.06
N TYR A 173 -1.38 -7.85 15.17
CA TYR A 173 -0.26 -8.78 15.12
C TYR A 173 1.04 -8.09 14.74
N GLY A 174 1.05 -7.28 13.71
CA GLY A 174 2.23 -6.53 13.26
C GLY A 174 2.77 -5.57 14.31
N ILE A 175 1.89 -4.81 14.96
CA ILE A 175 2.27 -3.85 16.00
C ILE A 175 2.78 -4.58 17.25
N ASN A 176 2.00 -5.53 17.77
CA ASN A 176 2.27 -6.11 19.09
C ASN A 176 3.33 -7.20 19.07
N LYS A 177 3.49 -7.92 17.95
CA LYS A 177 4.44 -9.05 17.85
C LYS A 177 5.66 -8.73 17.02
N LEU A 178 5.54 -7.91 15.99
CA LEU A 178 6.63 -7.65 15.06
C LEU A 178 7.23 -6.24 15.18
N GLY A 179 6.66 -5.40 16.04
CA GLY A 179 7.18 -4.06 16.30
C GLY A 179 7.03 -3.10 15.12
N VAL A 180 6.05 -3.34 14.24
CA VAL A 180 5.74 -2.44 13.13
C VAL A 180 5.24 -1.11 13.68
N GLN A 181 5.83 0.00 13.22
CA GLN A 181 5.57 1.33 13.75
C GLN A 181 4.64 2.18 12.87
N ALA A 182 4.42 1.75 11.65
CA ALA A 182 3.55 2.45 10.70
C ALA A 182 2.56 1.48 10.05
N VAL A 183 1.33 1.93 9.95
CA VAL A 183 0.23 1.15 9.39
C VAL A 183 -0.53 1.96 8.36
N GLU A 184 -1.15 1.27 7.42
CA GLU A 184 -1.94 1.85 6.35
C GLU A 184 -3.26 1.11 6.22
N MET A 185 -4.37 1.83 6.17
CA MET A 185 -5.68 1.24 5.95
C MET A 185 -6.09 1.42 4.50
N LYS A 186 -6.32 0.31 3.81
CA LYS A 186 -6.78 0.30 2.43
C LYS A 186 -8.29 0.02 2.39
N TRP A 187 -9.04 0.98 1.93
CA TRP A 187 -10.50 0.90 1.91
C TRP A 187 -11.00 0.03 0.76
N GLY A 188 -11.03 0.56 -0.43
CA GLY A 188 -11.53 -0.13 -1.59
C GLY A 188 -10.79 0.30 -2.84
N GLN A 189 -11.20 -0.23 -3.99
CA GLN A 189 -10.57 0.07 -5.27
C GLN A 189 -11.60 0.64 -6.23
N GLY A 190 -12.16 1.79 -5.89
CA GLY A 190 -13.22 2.44 -6.67
C GLY A 190 -12.88 2.65 -8.14
N ALA A 191 -11.61 2.98 -8.44
CA ALA A 191 -11.16 3.12 -9.84
C ALA A 191 -11.20 1.82 -10.65
N LYS A 192 -11.22 0.66 -9.99
CA LYS A 192 -11.39 -0.66 -10.61
C LYS A 192 -12.82 -1.17 -10.50
N ASP A 193 -13.70 -0.39 -9.92
CA ASP A 193 -15.10 -0.73 -9.66
C ASP A 193 -15.28 -2.00 -8.83
N ILE A 194 -14.34 -2.24 -7.90
CA ILE A 194 -14.34 -3.38 -6.99
C ILE A 194 -13.98 -2.95 -5.56
N GLY A 195 -14.49 -3.69 -4.57
CA GLY A 195 -14.12 -3.51 -3.16
C GLY A 195 -12.78 -4.13 -2.80
N GLY A 196 -12.31 -5.03 -3.62
CA GLY A 196 -11.07 -5.79 -3.49
C GLY A 196 -11.27 -7.20 -4.00
N GLU A 197 -10.21 -7.77 -4.55
CA GLU A 197 -10.22 -9.17 -5.02
C GLU A 197 -8.87 -9.83 -4.81
N VAL A 198 -8.88 -11.15 -4.65
CA VAL A 198 -7.70 -12.00 -4.67
C VAL A 198 -7.86 -13.11 -5.68
N LYS A 199 -6.82 -13.35 -6.48
CA LYS A 199 -6.81 -14.44 -7.44
C LYS A 199 -6.47 -15.76 -6.75
N ILE A 200 -7.35 -16.74 -6.89
CA ILE A 200 -7.22 -18.06 -6.29
C ILE A 200 -6.98 -19.09 -7.40
N ASN A 201 -5.95 -19.92 -7.25
CA ASN A 201 -5.50 -20.82 -8.30
C ASN A 201 -6.03 -22.26 -8.15
N ASN A 202 -6.54 -22.63 -6.97
CA ASN A 202 -7.01 -23.97 -6.72
C ASN A 202 -8.11 -24.03 -5.65
N LEU A 203 -8.85 -25.13 -5.65
CA LEU A 203 -10.00 -25.34 -4.78
C LEU A 203 -9.63 -25.46 -3.30
N GLU A 204 -8.46 -26.02 -2.98
CA GLU A 204 -8.00 -26.15 -1.61
C GLU A 204 -7.80 -24.77 -0.96
N LYS A 205 -7.13 -23.88 -1.66
CA LYS A 205 -6.93 -22.51 -1.22
C LYS A 205 -8.25 -21.74 -1.14
N ALA A 206 -9.18 -21.98 -2.04
CA ALA A 206 -10.52 -21.40 -2.00
C ALA A 206 -11.25 -21.80 -0.71
N ARG A 207 -11.23 -23.09 -0.37
CA ARG A 207 -11.81 -23.59 0.87
C ARG A 207 -11.16 -22.97 2.11
N LEU A 208 -9.84 -22.95 2.17
CA LEU A 208 -9.09 -22.32 3.26
C LEU A 208 -9.50 -20.85 3.47
N LEU A 209 -9.59 -20.09 2.39
CA LEU A 209 -9.97 -18.67 2.47
C LEU A 209 -11.41 -18.51 2.93
N ARG A 210 -12.33 -19.31 2.41
CA ARG A 210 -13.72 -19.32 2.88
C ARG A 210 -13.79 -19.62 4.38
N ASP A 211 -13.04 -20.60 4.86
CA ASP A 211 -12.99 -20.97 6.29
C ASP A 211 -12.37 -19.83 7.14
N ARG A 212 -11.57 -18.96 6.55
CA ARG A 212 -11.07 -17.72 7.15
C ARG A 212 -12.02 -16.52 7.03
N GLY A 213 -13.19 -16.72 6.45
CA GLY A 213 -14.23 -15.69 6.32
C GLY A 213 -14.16 -14.84 5.07
N TYR A 214 -13.33 -15.21 4.08
CA TYR A 214 -13.37 -14.57 2.76
C TYR A 214 -14.62 -14.99 1.99
N ILE A 215 -15.13 -14.10 1.16
CA ILE A 215 -16.20 -14.40 0.21
C ILE A 215 -15.55 -15.03 -1.01
N VAL A 216 -15.80 -16.32 -1.22
CA VAL A 216 -15.21 -17.13 -2.30
C VAL A 216 -16.31 -17.88 -3.03
#